data_b21dae13c71f668249f5cf4a42db60b1
#
_entry.id   b21dae13c71f668249f5cf4a42db60b1
#
_cell.length_a   1.000
_cell.length_b   1.000
_cell.length_c   1.000
_cell.angle_alpha   90.00
_cell.angle_beta   90.00
_cell.angle_gamma   90.00
#
_symmetry.space_group_name_H-M   'P 1'
#
loop_
_entity.id
_entity.type
_entity.pdbx_description
1 polymer ?
#
loop_
_entity_poly.entity_id
_entity_poly.type
_entity_poly.pdbx_seq_one_letter_code
_entity_poly.pdbx_strand_id
1 'polypeptide(L)'
;MAYSVPDLPYDYNALEPHIDERTMQIHHDKHHQAYVDKANAALEGTEWADKDVEEVLKNLDGLPADKQGPVRNNAGGHANHSFFWQIMGPGGGGEPSGALAEAIDARFGSFDAFKEEFKNAGIGQFGSGWAWLVHDGSGLAVTSTANQDSPISAGQTPLLGVDVWEHAYYLSYQNMRPAYLDAFWNVVNWDQVAARFEAAG
;
A
#
# COMPACT_ATOMS: atom_id res chain seq x y z
N MET A 1 9.86 18.06 -9.72
CA MET A 1 10.41 16.95 -10.56
C MET A 1 9.27 16.00 -10.85
N ALA A 2 9.05 15.62 -12.11
CA ALA A 2 7.95 14.70 -12.42
C ALA A 2 8.18 13.34 -11.74
N TYR A 3 7.11 12.71 -11.24
CA TYR A 3 7.17 11.36 -10.69
C TYR A 3 7.52 10.35 -11.75
N SER A 4 8.14 9.25 -11.35
CA SER A 4 8.43 8.09 -12.18
C SER A 4 8.10 6.82 -11.41
N VAL A 5 7.76 5.74 -12.11
CA VAL A 5 7.60 4.43 -11.47
C VAL A 5 8.97 3.97 -10.99
N PRO A 6 9.15 3.64 -9.70
CA PRO A 6 10.39 3.07 -9.21
C PRO A 6 10.58 1.65 -9.76
N ASP A 7 11.82 1.24 -9.99
CA ASP A 7 12.11 -0.15 -10.33
C ASP A 7 11.64 -1.10 -9.21
N LEU A 8 11.16 -2.30 -9.60
CA LEU A 8 10.88 -3.34 -8.62
C LEU A 8 12.20 -3.80 -7.97
N PRO A 9 12.23 -4.01 -6.64
CA PRO A 9 13.42 -4.52 -5.96
C PRO A 9 13.65 -6.04 -6.17
N TYR A 10 12.86 -6.69 -7.01
CA TYR A 10 12.89 -8.13 -7.34
C TYR A 10 12.30 -8.39 -8.73
N ASP A 11 12.53 -9.58 -9.29
CA ASP A 11 11.98 -9.98 -10.57
C ASP A 11 10.45 -10.17 -10.51
N TYR A 12 9.75 -10.01 -11.64
CA TYR A 12 8.28 -10.12 -11.69
C TYR A 12 7.73 -11.45 -11.18
N ASN A 13 8.47 -12.56 -11.37
CA ASN A 13 8.08 -13.90 -10.90
C ASN A 13 8.53 -14.22 -9.48
N ALA A 14 9.18 -13.29 -8.78
CA ALA A 14 9.79 -13.54 -7.47
C ALA A 14 8.78 -13.82 -6.35
N LEU A 15 7.52 -13.44 -6.54
CA LEU A 15 6.46 -13.62 -5.55
C LEU A 15 5.59 -14.86 -5.81
N GLU A 16 5.92 -15.64 -6.85
CA GLU A 16 5.22 -16.91 -7.12
C GLU A 16 5.48 -17.95 -6.01
N PRO A 17 4.52 -18.81 -5.72
CA PRO A 17 3.22 -18.99 -6.39
C PRO A 17 2.11 -18.09 -5.83
N HIS A 18 2.41 -17.14 -4.96
CA HIS A 18 1.41 -16.34 -4.22
C HIS A 18 0.86 -15.16 -5.01
N ILE A 19 1.69 -14.50 -5.80
CA ILE A 19 1.31 -13.46 -6.77
C ILE A 19 2.00 -13.82 -8.08
N ASP A 20 1.24 -14.02 -9.15
CA ASP A 20 1.77 -14.48 -10.44
C ASP A 20 2.52 -13.38 -11.20
N GLU A 21 3.49 -13.80 -12.01
CA GLU A 21 4.33 -12.93 -12.83
C GLU A 21 3.49 -11.97 -13.70
N ARG A 22 2.41 -12.48 -14.31
CA ARG A 22 1.59 -11.69 -15.20
C ARG A 22 0.85 -10.57 -14.45
N THR A 23 0.35 -10.86 -13.26
CA THR A 23 -0.22 -9.84 -12.38
C THR A 23 0.82 -8.76 -12.07
N MET A 24 2.04 -9.15 -11.67
CA MET A 24 3.11 -8.20 -11.35
C MET A 24 3.47 -7.30 -12.54
N GLN A 25 3.64 -7.85 -13.74
CA GLN A 25 3.94 -7.09 -14.95
C GLN A 25 2.84 -6.05 -15.26
N ILE A 26 1.57 -6.45 -15.19
CA ILE A 26 0.45 -5.54 -15.49
C ILE A 26 0.30 -4.50 -14.37
N HIS A 27 0.39 -4.93 -13.13
CA HIS A 27 0.18 -4.09 -11.96
C HIS A 27 1.25 -2.99 -11.86
N HIS A 28 2.52 -3.34 -12.06
CA HIS A 28 3.63 -2.40 -12.05
C HIS A 28 3.68 -1.56 -13.35
N ASP A 29 3.78 -2.19 -14.53
CA ASP A 29 4.10 -1.48 -15.77
C ASP A 29 2.89 -0.77 -16.40
N LYS A 30 1.67 -1.10 -16.00
CA LYS A 30 0.46 -0.51 -16.57
C LYS A 30 -0.35 0.27 -15.54
N HIS A 31 -0.76 -0.35 -14.43
CA HIS A 31 -1.56 0.35 -13.43
C HIS A 31 -0.76 1.43 -12.71
N HIS A 32 0.41 1.10 -12.17
CA HIS A 32 1.25 2.09 -11.48
C HIS A 32 1.73 3.18 -12.45
N GLN A 33 2.16 2.82 -13.67
CA GLN A 33 2.56 3.81 -14.68
C GLN A 33 1.41 4.78 -15.01
N ALA A 34 0.18 4.28 -15.15
CA ALA A 34 -0.96 5.14 -15.40
C ALA A 34 -1.27 6.11 -14.25
N TYR A 35 -1.05 5.70 -13.01
CA TYR A 35 -1.16 6.63 -11.86
C TYR A 35 -0.08 7.71 -11.91
N VAL A 36 1.15 7.36 -12.21
CA VAL A 36 2.27 8.30 -12.37
C VAL A 36 1.97 9.33 -13.47
N ASP A 37 1.58 8.87 -14.66
CA ASP A 37 1.29 9.74 -15.81
C ASP A 37 0.18 10.74 -15.47
N LYS A 38 -0.90 10.27 -14.84
CA LYS A 38 -2.05 11.09 -14.48
C LYS A 38 -1.77 12.02 -13.30
N ALA A 39 -0.94 11.60 -12.32
CA ALA A 39 -0.51 12.47 -11.23
C ALA A 39 0.33 13.63 -11.76
N ASN A 40 1.30 13.34 -12.63
CA ASN A 40 2.13 14.36 -13.27
C ASN A 40 1.28 15.37 -14.07
N ALA A 41 0.34 14.86 -14.89
CA ALA A 41 -0.57 15.72 -15.66
C ALA A 41 -1.48 16.58 -14.76
N ALA A 42 -1.95 16.02 -13.64
CA ALA A 42 -2.79 16.75 -12.69
C ALA A 42 -2.02 17.87 -11.97
N LEU A 43 -0.74 17.66 -11.68
CA LEU A 43 0.11 18.62 -10.96
C LEU A 43 0.79 19.61 -11.89
N GLU A 44 0.79 19.38 -13.21
CA GLU A 44 1.43 20.26 -14.19
C GLU A 44 0.95 21.72 -14.04
N GLY A 45 1.92 22.64 -14.00
CA GLY A 45 1.67 24.08 -13.87
C GLY A 45 1.24 24.53 -12.46
N THR A 46 1.23 23.66 -11.47
CA THR A 46 1.01 24.02 -10.06
C THR A 46 2.33 24.16 -9.32
N GLU A 47 2.33 24.84 -8.18
CA GLU A 47 3.48 24.90 -7.26
C GLU A 47 3.82 23.54 -6.61
N TRP A 48 2.95 22.56 -6.79
CA TRP A 48 3.08 21.20 -6.26
C TRP A 48 3.78 20.21 -7.21
N ALA A 49 4.06 20.62 -8.46
CA ALA A 49 4.61 19.74 -9.49
C ALA A 49 6.00 19.16 -9.16
N ASP A 50 6.78 19.87 -8.32
CA ASP A 50 8.13 19.45 -7.92
C ASP A 50 8.23 18.97 -6.47
N LYS A 51 7.09 18.83 -5.79
CA LYS A 51 7.02 18.37 -4.40
C LYS A 51 7.04 16.85 -4.31
N ASP A 52 7.55 16.35 -3.18
CA ASP A 52 7.44 14.93 -2.85
C ASP A 52 5.98 14.49 -2.78
N VAL A 53 5.69 13.26 -3.21
CA VAL A 53 4.32 12.74 -3.29
C VAL A 53 3.64 12.69 -1.92
N GLU A 54 4.37 12.37 -0.85
CA GLU A 54 3.81 12.37 0.51
C GLU A 54 3.50 13.79 0.99
N GLU A 55 4.36 14.77 0.64
CA GLU A 55 4.09 16.19 0.93
C GLU A 55 2.81 16.65 0.25
N VAL A 56 2.61 16.26 -1.01
CA VAL A 56 1.38 16.56 -1.76
C VAL A 56 0.16 15.92 -1.10
N LEU A 57 0.25 14.64 -0.73
CA LEU A 57 -0.86 13.91 -0.10
C LEU A 57 -1.25 14.45 1.28
N LYS A 58 -0.29 14.94 2.04
CA LYS A 58 -0.53 15.61 3.35
C LYS A 58 -1.22 16.97 3.21
N ASN A 59 -1.21 17.58 2.02
CA ASN A 59 -1.67 18.93 1.77
C ASN A 59 -2.69 19.05 0.63
N LEU A 60 -3.53 18.01 0.43
CA LEU A 60 -4.52 17.98 -0.66
C LEU A 60 -5.44 19.21 -0.67
N ASP A 61 -5.82 19.72 0.50
CA ASP A 61 -6.66 20.91 0.63
C ASP A 61 -5.98 22.22 0.17
N GLY A 62 -4.65 22.23 0.08
CA GLY A 62 -3.86 23.34 -0.47
C GLY A 62 -3.86 23.40 -2.00
N LEU A 63 -4.33 22.34 -2.67
CA LEU A 63 -4.46 22.30 -4.13
C LEU A 63 -5.69 23.07 -4.61
N PRO A 64 -5.68 23.60 -5.85
CA PRO A 64 -6.90 24.08 -6.50
C PRO A 64 -8.01 23.02 -6.47
N ALA A 65 -9.25 23.43 -6.21
CA ALA A 65 -10.37 22.52 -5.98
C ALA A 65 -10.61 21.51 -7.11
N ASP A 66 -10.38 21.90 -8.35
CA ASP A 66 -10.48 21.05 -9.54
C ASP A 66 -9.34 20.03 -9.66
N LYS A 67 -8.24 20.23 -8.94
CA LYS A 67 -7.06 19.35 -8.92
C LYS A 67 -7.09 18.34 -7.76
N GLN A 68 -7.77 18.64 -6.66
CA GLN A 68 -7.77 17.81 -5.44
C GLN A 68 -8.18 16.36 -5.73
N GLY A 69 -9.29 16.14 -6.43
CA GLY A 69 -9.77 14.79 -6.78
C GLY A 69 -8.80 14.01 -7.67
N PRO A 70 -8.39 14.56 -8.83
CA PRO A 70 -7.40 13.93 -9.68
C PRO A 70 -6.07 13.62 -8.97
N VAL A 71 -5.55 14.54 -8.14
CA VAL A 71 -4.30 14.34 -7.39
C VAL A 71 -4.49 13.29 -6.29
N ARG A 72 -5.55 13.38 -5.49
CA ARG A 72 -5.88 12.38 -4.47
C ARG A 72 -5.87 10.96 -5.05
N ASN A 73 -6.53 10.75 -6.19
CA ASN A 73 -6.62 9.45 -6.82
C ASN A 73 -5.29 8.98 -7.43
N ASN A 74 -4.57 9.84 -8.11
CA ASN A 74 -3.42 9.41 -8.92
C ASN A 74 -2.10 9.54 -8.17
N ALA A 75 -1.87 10.60 -7.39
CA ALA A 75 -0.73 10.67 -6.49
C ALA A 75 -0.86 9.66 -5.34
N GLY A 76 -2.10 9.45 -4.83
CA GLY A 76 -2.38 8.36 -3.89
C GLY A 76 -2.04 6.99 -4.48
N GLY A 77 -2.48 6.72 -5.72
CA GLY A 77 -2.13 5.49 -6.44
C GLY A 77 -0.62 5.32 -6.59
N HIS A 78 0.10 6.38 -6.98
CA HIS A 78 1.55 6.32 -7.08
C HIS A 78 2.22 6.02 -5.72
N ALA A 79 1.87 6.74 -4.67
CA ALA A 79 2.44 6.54 -3.34
C ALA A 79 2.14 5.13 -2.78
N ASN A 80 0.87 4.69 -2.88
CA ASN A 80 0.44 3.37 -2.39
C ASN A 80 1.19 2.23 -3.10
N HIS A 81 1.38 2.31 -4.43
CA HIS A 81 2.09 1.28 -5.18
C HIS A 81 3.60 1.32 -4.96
N SER A 82 4.22 2.51 -4.90
CA SER A 82 5.65 2.64 -4.54
C SER A 82 5.95 2.01 -3.18
N PHE A 83 5.06 2.21 -2.23
CA PHE A 83 5.11 1.56 -0.92
C PHE A 83 4.91 0.04 -1.03
N PHE A 84 3.91 -0.43 -1.79
CA PHE A 84 3.52 -1.84 -1.91
C PHE A 84 4.66 -2.72 -2.40
N TRP A 85 5.41 -2.25 -3.39
CA TRP A 85 6.56 -2.99 -3.92
C TRP A 85 7.65 -3.24 -2.88
N GLN A 86 7.82 -2.34 -1.93
CA GLN A 86 8.88 -2.43 -0.91
C GLN A 86 8.50 -3.37 0.24
N ILE A 87 7.22 -3.43 0.60
CA ILE A 87 6.75 -4.24 1.74
C ILE A 87 6.51 -5.71 1.38
N MET A 88 6.76 -6.08 0.14
CA MET A 88 6.77 -7.45 -0.34
C MET A 88 8.19 -7.85 -0.78
N GLY A 89 8.47 -9.14 -0.84
CA GLY A 89 9.75 -9.63 -1.36
C GLY A 89 9.84 -11.15 -1.47
N PRO A 90 10.80 -11.65 -2.27
CA PRO A 90 11.10 -13.07 -2.36
C PRO A 90 11.63 -13.57 -1.01
N GLY A 91 11.17 -14.75 -0.59
CA GLY A 91 11.51 -15.30 0.72
C GLY A 91 10.86 -14.55 1.89
N GLY A 92 9.87 -13.71 1.61
CA GLY A 92 9.02 -13.07 2.61
C GLY A 92 8.18 -14.08 3.39
N GLY A 93 7.31 -13.56 4.25
CA GLY A 93 6.47 -14.40 5.11
C GLY A 93 7.05 -14.64 6.48
N GLY A 94 6.54 -15.65 7.16
CA GLY A 94 6.85 -15.84 8.58
C GLY A 94 6.14 -14.84 9.48
N GLU A 95 6.81 -14.43 10.55
CA GLU A 95 6.27 -13.53 11.58
C GLU A 95 7.20 -12.34 11.79
N PRO A 96 6.68 -11.18 12.22
CA PRO A 96 7.51 -10.06 12.64
C PRO A 96 8.33 -10.43 13.89
N SER A 97 9.40 -9.69 14.13
CA SER A 97 10.26 -9.87 15.31
C SER A 97 10.55 -8.54 15.99
N GLY A 98 11.18 -8.60 17.16
CA GLY A 98 11.60 -7.41 17.89
C GLY A 98 10.47 -6.48 18.30
N ALA A 99 10.72 -5.17 18.28
CA ALA A 99 9.79 -4.15 18.75
C ALA A 99 8.45 -4.16 18.00
N LEU A 100 8.46 -4.48 16.70
CA LEU A 100 7.22 -4.58 15.93
C LEU A 100 6.35 -5.74 16.43
N ALA A 101 6.94 -6.92 16.70
CA ALA A 101 6.18 -8.07 17.21
C ALA A 101 5.58 -7.75 18.59
N GLU A 102 6.36 -7.14 19.48
CA GLU A 102 5.90 -6.72 20.81
C GLU A 102 4.75 -5.71 20.72
N ALA A 103 4.83 -4.75 19.79
CA ALA A 103 3.78 -3.77 19.57
C ALA A 103 2.49 -4.40 18.99
N ILE A 104 2.62 -5.39 18.10
CA ILE A 104 1.50 -6.15 17.55
C ILE A 104 0.82 -6.95 18.66
N ASP A 105 1.58 -7.67 19.47
CA ASP A 105 1.04 -8.46 20.58
C ASP A 105 0.36 -7.56 21.64
N ALA A 106 0.97 -6.42 21.96
CA ALA A 106 0.38 -5.48 22.89
C ALA A 106 -0.93 -4.86 22.40
N ARG A 107 -1.04 -4.59 21.09
CA ARG A 107 -2.21 -3.93 20.51
C ARG A 107 -3.33 -4.91 20.14
N PHE A 108 -2.99 -6.07 19.60
CA PHE A 108 -3.95 -7.03 19.04
C PHE A 108 -4.10 -8.30 19.88
N GLY A 109 -3.21 -8.54 20.85
CA GLY A 109 -3.19 -9.72 21.72
C GLY A 109 -2.36 -10.88 21.16
N SER A 110 -2.22 -11.00 19.84
CA SER A 110 -1.32 -11.95 19.18
C SER A 110 -1.17 -11.60 17.70
N PHE A 111 -0.13 -12.16 17.07
CA PHE A 111 0.04 -12.04 15.62
C PHE A 111 -1.13 -12.65 14.82
N ASP A 112 -1.69 -13.77 15.26
CA ASP A 112 -2.86 -14.38 14.59
C ASP A 112 -4.11 -13.49 14.70
N ALA A 113 -4.35 -12.85 15.83
CA ALA A 113 -5.45 -11.91 15.99
C ALA A 113 -5.26 -10.67 15.10
N PHE A 114 -4.03 -10.18 14.98
CA PHE A 114 -3.70 -9.11 14.03
C PHE A 114 -3.99 -9.52 12.58
N LYS A 115 -3.53 -10.71 12.16
CA LYS A 115 -3.80 -11.22 10.79
C LYS A 115 -5.30 -11.31 10.51
N GLU A 116 -6.08 -11.74 11.47
CA GLU A 116 -7.53 -11.83 11.33
C GLU A 116 -8.17 -10.45 11.21
N GLU A 117 -7.79 -9.47 12.05
CA GLU A 117 -8.29 -8.10 11.97
C GLU A 117 -7.93 -7.45 10.63
N PHE A 118 -6.68 -7.61 10.16
CA PHE A 118 -6.21 -7.11 8.88
C PHE A 118 -6.95 -7.75 7.69
N LYS A 119 -7.11 -9.06 7.71
CA LYS A 119 -7.88 -9.80 6.71
C LYS A 119 -9.33 -9.34 6.65
N ASN A 120 -9.97 -9.16 7.81
CA ASN A 120 -11.34 -8.68 7.90
C ASN A 120 -11.48 -7.26 7.36
N ALA A 121 -10.50 -6.37 7.58
CA ALA A 121 -10.47 -5.05 6.96
C ALA A 121 -10.42 -5.14 5.42
N GLY A 122 -9.59 -6.03 4.87
CA GLY A 122 -9.49 -6.26 3.42
C GLY A 122 -10.75 -6.86 2.80
N ILE A 123 -11.39 -7.81 3.50
CA ILE A 123 -12.66 -8.42 3.05
C ILE A 123 -13.80 -7.38 3.14
N GLY A 124 -13.82 -6.62 4.23
CA GLY A 124 -14.86 -5.61 4.49
C GLY A 124 -14.78 -4.38 3.60
N GLN A 125 -13.62 -4.13 2.97
CA GLN A 125 -13.47 -3.04 2.00
C GLN A 125 -14.35 -3.31 0.78
N PHE A 126 -15.48 -2.62 0.69
CA PHE A 126 -16.42 -2.79 -0.42
C PHE A 126 -15.87 -2.18 -1.71
N GLY A 127 -15.79 -2.99 -2.76
CA GLY A 127 -15.21 -2.58 -4.04
C GLY A 127 -13.68 -2.50 -3.99
N SER A 128 -13.13 -1.52 -4.70
CA SER A 128 -11.70 -1.27 -4.80
C SER A 128 -11.16 -0.52 -3.58
N GLY A 129 -9.96 -0.85 -3.16
CA GLY A 129 -9.33 -0.17 -2.04
C GLY A 129 -8.15 -0.95 -1.48
N TRP A 130 -7.81 -0.67 -0.24
CA TRP A 130 -6.66 -1.20 0.46
C TRP A 130 -7.01 -1.56 1.90
N ALA A 131 -6.31 -2.53 2.47
CA ALA A 131 -6.23 -2.73 3.92
C ALA A 131 -4.83 -2.39 4.41
N TRP A 132 -4.74 -1.79 5.61
CA TRP A 132 -3.52 -1.21 6.14
C TRP A 132 -3.30 -1.58 7.59
N LEU A 133 -2.02 -1.79 7.95
CA LEU A 133 -1.50 -1.55 9.28
C LEU A 133 -0.84 -0.17 9.26
N VAL A 134 -1.26 0.71 10.12
CA VAL A 134 -0.74 2.08 10.23
C VAL A 134 -0.23 2.37 11.64
N HIS A 135 0.67 3.36 11.76
CA HIS A 135 0.90 4.09 12.99
C HIS A 135 0.09 5.38 12.93
N ASP A 136 -0.84 5.59 13.87
CA ASP A 136 -1.80 6.71 13.84
C ASP A 136 -1.37 7.91 14.71
N GLY A 137 -0.11 7.90 15.17
CA GLY A 137 0.44 8.89 16.10
C GLY A 137 0.29 8.50 17.57
N SER A 138 -0.56 7.50 17.88
CA SER A 138 -0.73 6.96 19.23
C SER A 138 -0.31 5.50 19.34
N GLY A 139 -0.21 4.78 18.21
CA GLY A 139 0.16 3.37 18.17
C GLY A 139 -0.28 2.70 16.87
N LEU A 140 -0.33 1.36 16.91
CA LEU A 140 -0.73 0.55 15.77
C LEU A 140 -2.26 0.52 15.62
N ALA A 141 -2.73 0.64 14.38
CA ALA A 141 -4.13 0.44 14.03
C ALA A 141 -4.28 -0.29 12.69
N VAL A 142 -5.34 -1.09 12.57
CA VAL A 142 -5.78 -1.64 11.28
C VAL A 142 -6.89 -0.77 10.73
N THR A 143 -6.80 -0.43 9.45
CA THR A 143 -7.81 0.37 8.74
C THR A 143 -7.96 -0.08 7.30
N SER A 144 -8.98 0.40 6.60
CA SER A 144 -9.12 0.27 5.15
C SER A 144 -9.42 1.62 4.51
N THR A 145 -9.01 1.77 3.25
CA THR A 145 -9.29 2.96 2.46
C THR A 145 -9.91 2.57 1.12
N ALA A 146 -10.82 3.41 0.63
CA ALA A 146 -11.43 3.20 -0.69
C ALA A 146 -10.52 3.67 -1.82
N ASN A 147 -10.62 3.02 -2.95
CA ASN A 147 -9.90 3.37 -4.18
C ASN A 147 -8.38 3.52 -3.93
N GLN A 148 -7.82 4.70 -4.22
CA GLN A 148 -6.40 5.00 -3.99
C GLN A 148 -6.19 6.03 -2.86
N ASP A 149 -7.20 6.18 -1.99
CA ASP A 149 -7.02 6.98 -0.78
C ASP A 149 -5.87 6.42 0.05
N SER A 150 -4.96 7.28 0.46
CA SER A 150 -3.79 6.90 1.24
C SER A 150 -3.94 7.30 2.70
N PRO A 151 -3.52 6.47 3.65
CA PRO A 151 -3.44 6.83 5.07
C PRO A 151 -2.62 8.10 5.32
N ILE A 152 -1.65 8.39 4.44
CA ILE A 152 -0.81 9.60 4.50
C ILE A 152 -1.66 10.86 4.50
N SER A 153 -2.73 10.91 3.70
CA SER A 153 -3.64 12.05 3.65
C SER A 153 -4.47 12.25 4.93
N ALA A 154 -4.55 11.22 5.76
CA ALA A 154 -5.17 11.28 7.08
C ALA A 154 -4.15 11.51 8.21
N GLY A 155 -2.90 11.81 7.89
CA GLY A 155 -1.82 12.02 8.86
C GLY A 155 -1.31 10.72 9.51
N GLN A 156 -1.62 9.57 8.93
CA GLN A 156 -1.18 8.26 9.42
C GLN A 156 0.04 7.76 8.63
N THR A 157 0.91 6.98 9.27
CA THR A 157 2.08 6.37 8.63
C THR A 157 1.77 4.93 8.25
N PRO A 158 1.73 4.57 6.94
CA PRO A 158 1.51 3.19 6.51
C PRO A 158 2.74 2.33 6.80
N LEU A 159 2.53 1.19 7.46
CA LEU A 159 3.56 0.21 7.82
C LEU A 159 3.45 -1.06 6.96
N LEU A 160 2.25 -1.60 6.82
CA LEU A 160 1.91 -2.71 5.94
C LEU A 160 0.62 -2.36 5.20
N GLY A 161 0.51 -2.77 3.95
CA GLY A 161 -0.70 -2.55 3.15
C GLY A 161 -0.88 -3.66 2.11
N VAL A 162 -2.13 -3.96 1.79
CA VAL A 162 -2.48 -4.89 0.71
C VAL A 162 -3.52 -4.25 -0.21
N ASP A 163 -3.23 -4.30 -1.49
CA ASP A 163 -4.15 -3.86 -2.54
C ASP A 163 -5.28 -4.88 -2.70
N VAL A 164 -6.53 -4.45 -2.51
CA VAL A 164 -7.71 -5.28 -2.71
C VAL A 164 -8.54 -4.87 -3.94
N TRP A 165 -7.97 -4.05 -4.83
CA TRP A 165 -8.47 -3.91 -6.18
C TRP A 165 -8.41 -5.27 -6.89
N GLU A 166 -9.41 -5.61 -7.67
CA GLU A 166 -9.43 -6.90 -8.38
C GLU A 166 -8.23 -7.11 -9.31
N HIS A 167 -7.67 -6.03 -9.88
CA HIS A 167 -6.48 -6.14 -10.71
C HIS A 167 -5.24 -6.70 -9.98
N ALA A 168 -5.21 -6.62 -8.66
CA ALA A 168 -4.09 -7.14 -7.85
C ALA A 168 -4.10 -8.66 -7.71
N TYR A 169 -5.26 -9.33 -7.93
CA TYR A 169 -5.39 -10.76 -7.62
C TYR A 169 -6.27 -11.57 -8.58
N TYR A 170 -6.99 -10.94 -9.51
CA TYR A 170 -8.03 -11.61 -10.28
C TYR A 170 -7.51 -12.73 -11.18
N LEU A 171 -6.31 -12.62 -11.74
CA LEU A 171 -5.75 -13.65 -12.62
C LEU A 171 -5.55 -14.99 -11.91
N SER A 172 -5.16 -15.00 -10.65
CA SER A 172 -4.91 -16.21 -9.88
C SER A 172 -6.06 -16.60 -8.95
N TYR A 173 -6.80 -15.63 -8.40
CA TYR A 173 -7.80 -15.87 -7.35
C TYR A 173 -9.23 -15.55 -7.76
N GLN A 174 -9.46 -14.90 -8.89
CA GLN A 174 -10.76 -14.46 -9.39
C GLN A 174 -11.55 -13.72 -8.28
N ASN A 175 -12.74 -14.19 -7.92
CA ASN A 175 -13.57 -13.61 -6.88
C ASN A 175 -13.16 -13.99 -5.45
N MET A 176 -12.09 -14.78 -5.28
CA MET A 176 -11.66 -15.33 -3.99
C MET A 176 -10.70 -14.38 -3.26
N ARG A 177 -11.11 -13.12 -3.02
CA ARG A 177 -10.33 -12.16 -2.25
C ARG A 177 -9.80 -12.72 -0.91
N PRO A 178 -10.58 -13.48 -0.12
CA PRO A 178 -10.06 -14.08 1.10
C PRO A 178 -8.85 -14.98 0.89
N ALA A 179 -8.81 -15.77 -0.20
CA ALA A 179 -7.69 -16.64 -0.51
C ALA A 179 -6.43 -15.85 -0.91
N TYR A 180 -6.60 -14.75 -1.65
CA TYR A 180 -5.51 -13.82 -1.94
C TYR A 180 -4.93 -13.20 -0.66
N LEU A 181 -5.80 -12.73 0.26
CA LEU A 181 -5.38 -12.16 1.53
C LEU A 181 -4.64 -13.18 2.41
N ASP A 182 -5.02 -14.46 2.37
CA ASP A 182 -4.29 -15.53 3.04
C ASP A 182 -2.91 -15.78 2.39
N ALA A 183 -2.84 -15.75 1.07
CA ALA A 183 -1.59 -15.94 0.33
C ALA A 183 -0.61 -14.77 0.51
N PHE A 184 -1.12 -13.55 0.68
CA PHE A 184 -0.32 -12.34 0.84
C PHE A 184 0.70 -12.43 1.97
N TRP A 185 0.36 -13.10 3.09
CA TRP A 185 1.26 -13.25 4.24
C TRP A 185 2.57 -13.95 3.89
N ASN A 186 2.63 -14.74 2.81
CA ASN A 186 3.84 -15.46 2.39
C ASN A 186 4.85 -14.56 1.65
N VAL A 187 4.47 -13.35 1.27
CA VAL A 187 5.33 -12.43 0.52
C VAL A 187 5.68 -11.17 1.30
N VAL A 188 5.18 -11.01 2.52
CA VAL A 188 5.45 -9.82 3.35
C VAL A 188 6.92 -9.74 3.72
N ASN A 189 7.55 -8.60 3.43
CA ASN A 189 8.90 -8.26 3.84
C ASN A 189 8.87 -7.61 5.25
N TRP A 190 8.93 -8.44 6.28
CA TRP A 190 8.85 -7.98 7.67
C TRP A 190 9.99 -7.06 8.09
N ASP A 191 11.17 -7.19 7.51
CA ASP A 191 12.30 -6.29 7.79
C ASP A 191 11.96 -4.86 7.33
N GLN A 192 11.34 -4.72 6.17
CA GLN A 192 10.89 -3.42 5.67
C GLN A 192 9.73 -2.85 6.51
N VAL A 193 8.80 -3.69 6.95
CA VAL A 193 7.70 -3.27 7.84
C VAL A 193 8.25 -2.80 9.19
N ALA A 194 9.21 -3.54 9.77
CA ALA A 194 9.86 -3.17 11.02
C ALA A 194 10.63 -1.85 10.92
N ALA A 195 11.40 -1.66 9.83
CA ALA A 195 12.12 -0.41 9.59
C ALA A 195 11.16 0.81 9.50
N ARG A 196 9.99 0.63 8.87
CA ARG A 196 8.95 1.67 8.82
C ARG A 196 8.33 1.94 10.19
N PHE A 197 8.12 0.90 11.00
CA PHE A 197 7.63 1.04 12.36
C PHE A 197 8.61 1.84 13.24
N GLU A 198 9.91 1.52 13.16
CA GLU A 198 10.96 2.25 13.88
C GLU A 198 11.05 3.73 13.47
N ALA A 199 10.85 4.01 12.18
CA ALA A 199 10.85 5.38 11.66
C ALA A 199 9.59 6.19 12.02
N ALA A 200 8.49 5.53 12.41
CA ALA A 200 7.23 6.17 12.77
C ALA A 200 7.10 6.50 14.26
N GLY A 201 7.91 5.87 15.11
CA GLY A 201 7.94 6.09 16.57
C GLY A 201 9.10 6.91 16.99
#